data_4f5dfb04f592cde1596247ffc394add7
#
_entry.id   4f5dfb04f592cde1596247ffc394add7
#
_cell.length_a   1.000
_cell.length_b   1.000
_cell.length_c   1.000
_cell.angle_alpha   90.00
_cell.angle_beta   90.00
_cell.angle_gamma   90.00
#
_symmetry.space_group_name_H-M   'P 1'
#
loop_
_entity.id
_entity.type
_entity.pdbx_description
1 polymer ?
#
loop_
_entity_poly.entity_id
_entity_poly.type
_entity_poly.pdbx_seq_one_letter_code
_entity_poly.pdbx_strand_id
1 'polypeptide(L)'
;YTKKLLHDHPYYMYRNESELKSESKLHEKLVEISHLSYAYPLDRKRTFQAVKDVSFEIRRDEIFGLVGESGSGKSTVGKCLMGILNPEAETFSYDGINLLDKKAKKKNARRLQKERQMIFQDSTSSLNQRMKVEKILAEPLEIHKVFSDKKEQHDFLCEMMEEVELEKEQLQMWPSELSGGQRQRVAIARAFAMKPKLLIADEPIASLDVTTQAQMVKLFRHLQREHDCAILFIAHDLSMVRLLCDRVGVMKDGKLVEIGETEQVFEHPQHLYTKKLLEAIPIPEISGEEQSDEETMA
;
A
#
# COMPACT_ATOMS: atom_id res chain seq x y z
N TYR A 1 2.55 -26.67 12.74
CA TYR A 1 2.31 -25.91 11.49
C TYR A 1 0.97 -25.15 11.58
N THR A 2 -0.13 -25.83 11.91
CA THR A 2 -1.47 -25.23 12.02
C THR A 2 -1.55 -24.12 13.09
N LYS A 3 -0.94 -24.31 14.28
CA LYS A 3 -0.89 -23.27 15.34
C LYS A 3 -0.15 -22.01 14.88
N LYS A 4 0.93 -22.14 14.09
CA LYS A 4 1.65 -20.98 13.51
C LYS A 4 0.81 -20.28 12.44
N LEU A 5 0.11 -21.03 11.57
CA LEU A 5 -0.82 -20.48 10.58
C LEU A 5 -1.96 -19.69 11.22
N LEU A 6 -2.52 -20.18 12.33
CA LEU A 6 -3.56 -19.48 13.08
C LEU A 6 -3.02 -18.21 13.73
N HIS A 7 -1.82 -18.27 14.34
CA HIS A 7 -1.18 -17.10 14.94
C HIS A 7 -0.84 -16.00 13.89
N ASP A 8 -0.41 -16.42 12.70
CA ASP A 8 -0.06 -15.50 11.59
C ASP A 8 -1.31 -15.08 10.77
N HIS A 9 -2.50 -15.59 11.11
CA HIS A 9 -3.72 -15.15 10.43
C HIS A 9 -4.09 -13.72 10.87
N PRO A 10 -4.44 -12.81 9.95
CA PRO A 10 -4.70 -11.40 10.23
C PRO A 10 -5.67 -11.15 11.39
N TYR A 11 -6.72 -11.97 11.51
CA TYR A 11 -7.70 -11.87 12.58
C TYR A 11 -7.10 -12.03 13.98
N TYR A 12 -6.14 -12.97 14.17
CA TYR A 12 -5.50 -13.21 15.46
C TYR A 12 -4.34 -12.23 15.74
N MET A 13 -3.63 -11.77 14.72
CA MET A 13 -2.62 -10.73 14.87
C MET A 13 -3.22 -9.44 15.43
N TYR A 14 -4.39 -9.06 14.96
CA TYR A 14 -5.10 -7.88 15.47
C TYR A 14 -5.35 -7.93 16.97
N ARG A 15 -5.76 -9.10 17.49
CA ARG A 15 -6.05 -9.29 18.92
C ARG A 15 -4.81 -9.13 19.81
N ASN A 16 -3.62 -9.42 19.29
CA ASN A 16 -2.35 -9.36 20.02
C ASN A 16 -1.60 -8.03 19.86
N GLU A 17 -1.87 -7.24 18.81
CA GLU A 17 -1.14 -6.01 18.47
C GLU A 17 -1.95 -4.71 18.72
N SER A 18 -3.16 -4.80 19.29
CA SER A 18 -4.00 -3.64 19.60
C SER A 18 -3.36 -2.59 20.55
N GLU A 19 -2.28 -2.95 21.23
CA GLU A 19 -1.52 -2.06 22.14
C GLU A 19 -0.54 -1.11 21.41
N LEU A 20 -0.34 -1.24 20.10
CA LEU A 20 0.68 -0.48 19.35
C LEU A 20 0.16 0.77 18.63
N LYS A 21 -1.12 1.09 18.76
CA LYS A 21 -1.68 2.28 18.11
C LYS A 21 -1.43 3.52 18.98
N SER A 22 -0.52 4.38 18.54
CA SER A 22 -0.27 5.66 19.16
C SER A 22 -1.46 6.62 19.00
N GLU A 23 -1.71 7.45 20.01
CA GLU A 23 -2.71 8.52 19.98
C GLU A 23 -2.63 9.34 18.70
N SER A 24 -3.80 9.58 18.09
CA SER A 24 -3.95 10.34 16.85
C SER A 24 -3.42 11.76 17.02
N LYS A 25 -2.18 12.02 16.61
CA LYS A 25 -1.70 13.38 16.41
C LYS A 25 -2.42 13.98 15.21
N LEU A 26 -2.81 15.24 15.29
CA LEU A 26 -3.29 16.01 14.14
C LEU A 26 -2.14 16.12 13.13
N HIS A 27 -2.08 15.22 12.16
CA HIS A 27 -1.04 15.22 11.14
C HIS A 27 -1.36 16.23 10.06
N GLU A 28 -0.35 16.92 9.56
CA GLU A 28 -0.45 17.83 8.43
C GLU A 28 -0.85 17.07 7.15
N LYS A 29 -1.75 17.65 6.35
CA LYS A 29 -2.19 17.06 5.09
C LYS A 29 -1.03 16.99 4.08
N LEU A 30 -0.76 15.80 3.57
CA LEU A 30 0.19 15.59 2.47
C LEU A 30 -0.52 15.58 1.12
N VAL A 31 -1.70 14.92 1.06
CA VAL A 31 -2.56 14.86 -0.13
C VAL A 31 -3.93 15.40 0.21
N GLU A 32 -4.48 16.23 -0.66
CA GLU A 32 -5.85 16.70 -0.56
C GLU A 32 -6.59 16.51 -1.88
N ILE A 33 -7.71 15.82 -1.82
CA ILE A 33 -8.57 15.47 -2.96
C ILE A 33 -9.98 15.90 -2.65
N SER A 34 -10.58 16.71 -3.55
CA SER A 34 -11.98 17.13 -3.46
C SER A 34 -12.65 16.98 -4.82
N HIS A 35 -13.78 16.28 -4.85
CA HIS A 35 -14.62 16.06 -6.04
C HIS A 35 -13.87 15.44 -7.22
N LEU A 36 -12.94 14.51 -6.96
CA LEU A 36 -12.14 13.86 -8.00
C LEU A 36 -13.02 12.92 -8.83
N SER A 37 -12.94 13.09 -10.14
CA SER A 37 -13.64 12.28 -11.12
C SER A 37 -12.71 11.89 -12.27
N TYR A 38 -12.86 10.64 -12.77
CA TYR A 38 -12.11 10.18 -13.92
C TYR A 38 -12.90 9.19 -14.75
N ALA A 39 -12.90 9.40 -16.08
CA ALA A 39 -13.53 8.53 -17.06
C ALA A 39 -12.51 7.99 -18.06
N TYR A 40 -12.51 6.68 -18.28
CA TYR A 40 -11.75 6.04 -19.36
C TYR A 40 -12.51 6.20 -20.69
N PRO A 41 -11.86 6.62 -21.77
CA PRO A 41 -12.45 6.57 -23.10
C PRO A 41 -12.57 5.09 -23.54
N LEU A 42 -13.76 4.66 -23.89
CA LEU A 42 -14.01 3.32 -24.48
C LEU A 42 -13.92 3.36 -25.99
N ASP A 43 -14.53 4.39 -26.59
CA ASP A 43 -14.46 4.69 -28.01
C ASP A 43 -14.68 6.19 -28.26
N ARG A 44 -14.89 6.61 -29.54
CA ARG A 44 -15.05 8.03 -29.88
C ARG A 44 -16.25 8.72 -29.22
N LYS A 45 -17.24 7.98 -28.67
CA LYS A 45 -18.49 8.53 -28.15
C LYS A 45 -18.83 8.02 -26.74
N ARG A 46 -18.18 6.96 -26.25
CA ARG A 46 -18.49 6.36 -24.97
C ARG A 46 -17.31 6.43 -24.01
N THR A 47 -17.62 6.72 -22.78
CA THR A 47 -16.67 6.75 -21.66
C THR A 47 -17.17 5.84 -20.55
N PHE A 48 -16.24 5.28 -19.80
CA PHE A 48 -16.53 4.54 -18.56
C PHE A 48 -16.08 5.38 -17.37
N GLN A 49 -17.03 5.84 -16.57
CA GLN A 49 -16.77 6.62 -15.37
C GLN A 49 -16.23 5.71 -14.26
N ALA A 50 -14.93 5.68 -14.08
CA ALA A 50 -14.26 4.81 -13.11
C ALA A 50 -14.19 5.42 -11.71
N VAL A 51 -14.11 6.75 -11.60
CA VAL A 51 -14.11 7.51 -10.35
C VAL A 51 -15.15 8.62 -10.47
N LYS A 52 -16.00 8.75 -9.43
CA LYS A 52 -17.18 9.64 -9.44
C LYS A 52 -17.20 10.41 -8.12
N ASP A 53 -16.78 11.68 -8.14
CA ASP A 53 -16.97 12.59 -7.02
C ASP A 53 -16.33 12.09 -5.71
N VAL A 54 -15.05 11.68 -5.77
CA VAL A 54 -14.30 11.14 -4.63
C VAL A 54 -13.56 12.26 -3.91
N SER A 55 -13.73 12.35 -2.59
CA SER A 55 -13.09 13.35 -1.73
C SER A 55 -12.49 12.69 -0.50
N PHE A 56 -11.19 12.88 -0.25
CA PHE A 56 -10.47 12.46 0.95
C PHE A 56 -9.12 13.16 1.06
N GLU A 57 -8.47 13.01 2.19
CA GLU A 57 -7.12 13.49 2.44
C GLU A 57 -6.23 12.35 2.93
N ILE A 58 -4.92 12.43 2.67
CA ILE A 58 -3.90 11.59 3.28
C ILE A 58 -2.99 12.51 4.10
N ARG A 59 -2.78 12.15 5.36
CA ARG A 59 -1.92 12.89 6.29
C ARG A 59 -0.48 12.42 6.15
N ARG A 60 0.47 13.23 6.65
CA ARG A 60 1.86 12.79 6.78
C ARG A 60 1.92 11.63 7.77
N ASP A 61 2.83 10.71 7.53
CA ASP A 61 3.08 9.54 8.39
C ASP A 61 1.87 8.62 8.60
N GLU A 62 0.82 8.76 7.75
CA GLU A 62 -0.39 7.97 7.79
C GLU A 62 -0.33 6.80 6.80
N ILE A 63 -0.83 5.64 7.21
CA ILE A 63 -1.20 4.58 6.26
C ILE A 63 -2.72 4.65 6.05
N PHE A 64 -3.11 5.18 4.90
CA PHE A 64 -4.52 5.30 4.50
C PHE A 64 -4.93 4.11 3.64
N GLY A 65 -5.88 3.31 4.11
CA GLY A 65 -6.44 2.19 3.37
C GLY A 65 -7.52 2.63 2.37
N LEU A 66 -7.47 2.15 1.13
CA LEU A 66 -8.54 2.33 0.16
C LEU A 66 -9.05 0.96 -0.27
N VAL A 67 -10.28 0.60 0.16
CA VAL A 67 -10.84 -0.74 0.02
C VAL A 67 -12.11 -0.77 -0.81
N GLY A 68 -12.49 -1.96 -1.27
CA GLY A 68 -13.72 -2.21 -2.05
C GLY A 68 -13.49 -3.31 -3.10
N GLU A 69 -14.56 -3.74 -3.75
CA GLU A 69 -14.51 -4.78 -4.79
C GLU A 69 -13.61 -4.41 -5.98
N SER A 70 -13.20 -5.43 -6.74
CA SER A 70 -12.48 -5.22 -8.00
C SER A 70 -13.32 -4.35 -8.94
N GLY A 71 -12.68 -3.39 -9.61
CA GLY A 71 -13.37 -2.45 -10.49
C GLY A 71 -14.06 -1.26 -9.78
N SER A 72 -13.98 -1.12 -8.45
CA SER A 72 -14.57 0.02 -7.72
C SER A 72 -13.87 1.37 -7.93
N GLY A 73 -12.71 1.41 -8.64
CA GLY A 73 -12.01 2.63 -8.99
C GLY A 73 -10.75 2.92 -8.17
N LYS A 74 -10.37 2.10 -7.19
CA LYS A 74 -9.22 2.28 -6.28
C LYS A 74 -7.89 2.52 -7.02
N SER A 75 -7.51 1.58 -7.90
CA SER A 75 -6.27 1.70 -8.69
C SER A 75 -6.28 2.91 -9.62
N THR A 76 -7.47 3.35 -10.06
CA THR A 76 -7.63 4.58 -10.86
C THR A 76 -7.28 5.81 -10.02
N VAL A 77 -7.73 5.88 -8.77
CA VAL A 77 -7.34 6.95 -7.82
C VAL A 77 -5.83 6.96 -7.62
N GLY A 78 -5.21 5.81 -7.37
CA GLY A 78 -3.75 5.70 -7.24
C GLY A 78 -3.00 6.19 -8.48
N LYS A 79 -3.45 5.80 -9.69
CA LYS A 79 -2.87 6.26 -10.96
C LYS A 79 -3.05 7.77 -11.18
N CYS A 80 -4.15 8.37 -10.73
CA CYS A 80 -4.34 9.82 -10.73
C CYS A 80 -3.31 10.49 -9.82
N LEU A 81 -3.12 10.00 -8.59
CA LEU A 81 -2.14 10.54 -7.65
C LEU A 81 -0.71 10.45 -8.17
N MET A 82 -0.36 9.40 -8.91
CA MET A 82 0.93 9.30 -9.56
C MET A 82 1.09 10.25 -10.76
N GLY A 83 -0.01 10.82 -11.27
CA GLY A 83 -0.01 11.65 -12.47
C GLY A 83 0.07 10.84 -13.77
N ILE A 84 -0.20 9.53 -13.71
CA ILE A 84 -0.36 8.66 -14.89
C ILE A 84 -1.66 8.99 -15.60
N LEU A 85 -2.71 9.30 -14.83
CA LEU A 85 -4.00 9.75 -15.32
C LEU A 85 -4.23 11.20 -14.90
N ASN A 86 -4.93 11.98 -15.75
CA ASN A 86 -5.28 13.36 -15.47
C ASN A 86 -6.77 13.43 -15.12
N PRO A 87 -7.14 13.50 -13.84
CA PRO A 87 -8.53 13.58 -13.41
C PRO A 87 -9.08 14.99 -13.54
N GLU A 88 -10.41 15.11 -13.40
CA GLU A 88 -11.10 16.33 -13.05
C GLU A 88 -11.30 16.36 -11.53
N ALA A 89 -11.11 17.49 -10.89
CA ALA A 89 -11.33 17.68 -9.45
C ALA A 89 -11.51 19.18 -9.14
N GLU A 90 -12.12 19.49 -8.00
CA GLU A 90 -12.13 20.85 -7.45
C GLU A 90 -10.79 21.15 -6.78
N THR A 91 -10.34 20.26 -5.91
CA THR A 91 -9.01 20.32 -5.30
C THR A 91 -8.27 19.01 -5.56
N PHE A 92 -7.04 19.13 -6.03
CA PHE A 92 -6.14 17.99 -6.20
C PHE A 92 -4.70 18.44 -5.96
N SER A 93 -4.20 18.24 -4.75
CA SER A 93 -2.90 18.75 -4.34
C SER A 93 -2.05 17.68 -3.65
N TYR A 94 -0.74 17.85 -3.75
CA TYR A 94 0.29 17.10 -3.06
C TYR A 94 1.29 18.06 -2.45
N ASP A 95 1.44 18.05 -1.13
CA ASP A 95 2.35 18.91 -0.37
C ASP A 95 2.29 20.38 -0.81
N GLY A 96 1.06 20.90 -0.93
CA GLY A 96 0.75 22.25 -1.40
C GLY A 96 0.92 22.50 -2.91
N ILE A 97 1.35 21.49 -3.67
CA ILE A 97 1.50 21.58 -5.12
C ILE A 97 0.16 21.22 -5.78
N ASN A 98 -0.46 22.17 -6.49
CA ASN A 98 -1.67 21.89 -7.26
C ASN A 98 -1.37 20.96 -8.45
N LEU A 99 -1.90 19.74 -8.39
CA LEU A 99 -1.71 18.71 -9.43
C LEU A 99 -2.61 18.89 -10.66
N LEU A 100 -3.56 19.80 -10.65
CA LEU A 100 -4.36 20.19 -11.84
C LEU A 100 -3.61 21.20 -12.71
N ASP A 101 -2.74 22.02 -12.10
CA ASP A 101 -1.95 23.02 -12.83
C ASP A 101 -0.74 22.40 -13.54
N LYS A 102 -0.78 22.38 -14.87
CA LYS A 102 0.31 21.86 -15.71
C LYS A 102 1.64 22.59 -15.49
N LYS A 103 1.60 23.91 -15.19
CA LYS A 103 2.82 24.70 -14.94
C LYS A 103 3.43 24.34 -13.61
N ALA A 104 2.61 24.20 -12.54
CA ALA A 104 3.04 23.77 -11.22
C ALA A 104 3.63 22.34 -11.27
N LYS A 105 2.99 21.40 -11.96
CA LYS A 105 3.52 20.04 -12.19
C LYS A 105 4.86 20.06 -12.90
N LYS A 106 4.99 20.81 -13.98
CA LYS A 106 6.26 20.89 -14.74
C LYS A 106 7.39 21.49 -13.91
N LYS A 107 7.11 22.57 -13.15
CA LYS A 107 8.09 23.21 -12.24
C LYS A 107 8.60 22.26 -11.17
N ASN A 108 7.74 21.40 -10.65
CA ASN A 108 8.04 20.47 -9.55
C ASN A 108 8.26 19.01 -10.03
N ALA A 109 8.43 18.76 -11.33
CA ALA A 109 8.44 17.41 -11.91
C ALA A 109 9.44 16.47 -11.22
N ARG A 110 10.70 16.90 -11.02
CA ARG A 110 11.74 16.10 -10.36
C ARG A 110 11.37 15.76 -8.91
N ARG A 111 10.83 16.74 -8.17
CA ARG A 111 10.37 16.55 -6.79
C ARG A 111 9.24 15.56 -6.75
N LEU A 112 8.22 15.73 -7.58
CA LEU A 112 7.05 14.87 -7.66
C LEU A 112 7.41 13.42 -8.05
N GLN A 113 8.40 13.23 -8.94
CA GLN A 113 8.89 11.91 -9.34
C GLN A 113 9.70 11.21 -8.23
N LYS A 114 10.45 11.98 -7.43
CA LYS A 114 11.24 11.44 -6.33
C LYS A 114 10.39 11.10 -5.11
N GLU A 115 9.51 12.03 -4.72
CA GLU A 115 8.76 11.95 -3.47
C GLU A 115 7.52 11.05 -3.54
N ARG A 116 7.03 10.69 -4.75
CA ARG A 116 5.87 9.81 -4.93
C ARG A 116 6.31 8.56 -5.69
N GLN A 117 6.11 7.42 -5.09
CA GLN A 117 6.42 6.12 -5.69
C GLN A 117 5.20 5.22 -5.70
N MET A 118 5.19 4.22 -6.58
CA MET A 118 4.08 3.28 -6.71
C MET A 118 4.57 1.84 -6.85
N ILE A 119 3.97 0.95 -6.07
CA ILE A 119 4.04 -0.49 -6.26
C ILE A 119 2.77 -0.90 -6.98
N PHE A 120 2.90 -1.46 -8.19
CA PHE A 120 1.78 -1.89 -9.01
C PHE A 120 1.28 -3.27 -8.60
N GLN A 121 0.02 -3.58 -8.90
CA GLN A 121 -0.67 -4.83 -8.57
C GLN A 121 0.11 -6.09 -8.98
N ASP A 122 0.76 -6.08 -10.12
CA ASP A 122 1.67 -7.15 -10.55
C ASP A 122 3.12 -6.66 -10.44
N SER A 123 3.55 -6.43 -9.21
CA SER A 123 4.89 -5.90 -8.92
C SER A 123 5.99 -6.87 -9.32
N THR A 124 5.73 -8.18 -9.31
CA THR A 124 6.71 -9.19 -9.70
C THR A 124 6.99 -9.20 -11.21
N SER A 125 5.97 -8.95 -12.03
CA SER A 125 6.15 -8.77 -13.49
C SER A 125 6.75 -7.40 -13.84
N SER A 126 6.66 -6.43 -12.92
CA SER A 126 7.25 -5.09 -13.10
C SER A 126 8.78 -5.07 -13.00
N LEU A 127 9.40 -6.15 -12.50
CA LEU A 127 10.85 -6.29 -12.46
C LEU A 127 11.37 -6.76 -13.81
N ASN A 128 12.35 -6.04 -14.36
CA ASN A 128 12.96 -6.43 -15.62
C ASN A 128 13.76 -7.73 -15.47
N GLN A 129 13.23 -8.82 -16.02
CA GLN A 129 13.81 -10.17 -15.95
C GLN A 129 15.21 -10.29 -16.59
N ARG A 130 15.66 -9.28 -17.36
CA ARG A 130 16.96 -9.21 -18.03
C ARG A 130 17.97 -8.35 -17.29
N MET A 131 17.65 -7.95 -16.07
CA MET A 131 18.54 -7.14 -15.22
C MET A 131 18.71 -7.83 -13.88
N LYS A 132 19.92 -7.75 -13.30
CA LYS A 132 20.17 -8.18 -11.92
C LYS A 132 19.44 -7.25 -10.95
N VAL A 133 19.13 -7.75 -9.74
CA VAL A 133 18.47 -7.00 -8.67
C VAL A 133 19.19 -5.68 -8.40
N GLU A 134 20.50 -5.69 -8.24
CA GLU A 134 21.31 -4.48 -8.04
C GLU A 134 21.00 -3.40 -9.08
N LYS A 135 20.96 -3.79 -10.36
CA LYS A 135 20.70 -2.84 -11.44
C LYS A 135 19.26 -2.33 -11.44
N ILE A 136 18.30 -3.18 -11.07
CA ILE A 136 16.90 -2.79 -10.93
C ILE A 136 16.72 -1.75 -9.80
N LEU A 137 17.41 -1.94 -8.67
CA LEU A 137 17.37 -1.00 -7.55
C LEU A 137 18.17 0.27 -7.81
N ALA A 138 19.28 0.17 -8.54
CA ALA A 138 20.13 1.31 -8.90
C ALA A 138 19.47 2.24 -9.95
N GLU A 139 18.63 1.73 -10.83
CA GLU A 139 18.05 2.48 -11.96
C GLU A 139 17.41 3.82 -11.54
N PRO A 140 16.47 3.89 -10.56
CA PRO A 140 15.89 5.17 -10.14
C PRO A 140 16.95 6.10 -9.51
N LEU A 141 17.93 5.57 -8.78
CA LEU A 141 19.00 6.35 -8.15
C LEU A 141 19.90 7.00 -9.20
N GLU A 142 20.22 6.27 -10.27
CA GLU A 142 21.05 6.76 -11.39
C GLU A 142 20.30 7.82 -12.21
N ILE A 143 19.00 7.60 -12.51
CA ILE A 143 18.17 8.57 -13.25
C ILE A 143 18.11 9.90 -12.49
N HIS A 144 17.95 9.86 -11.18
CA HIS A 144 17.87 11.04 -10.33
C HIS A 144 19.22 11.57 -9.85
N LYS A 145 20.33 10.86 -10.16
CA LYS A 145 21.71 11.21 -9.77
C LYS A 145 21.82 11.40 -8.26
N VAL A 146 21.32 10.40 -7.49
CA VAL A 146 21.32 10.46 -6.03
C VAL A 146 22.73 10.30 -5.48
N PHE A 147 23.52 9.40 -6.06
CA PHE A 147 24.91 9.14 -5.68
C PHE A 147 25.87 9.56 -6.78
N SER A 148 27.04 10.07 -6.39
CA SER A 148 28.15 10.38 -7.29
C SER A 148 29.17 9.25 -7.33
N ASP A 149 29.28 8.47 -6.25
CA ASP A 149 30.18 7.33 -6.13
C ASP A 149 29.38 6.02 -6.22
N LYS A 150 29.92 5.09 -7.02
CA LYS A 150 29.32 3.75 -7.19
C LYS A 150 29.48 2.87 -5.95
N LYS A 151 30.51 3.08 -5.16
CA LYS A 151 30.70 2.33 -3.91
C LYS A 151 29.65 2.74 -2.89
N GLU A 152 29.46 4.06 -2.70
CA GLU A 152 28.43 4.61 -1.81
C GLU A 152 27.04 4.12 -2.23
N GLN A 153 26.74 4.11 -3.54
CA GLN A 153 25.50 3.56 -4.08
C GLN A 153 25.34 2.07 -3.76
N HIS A 154 26.40 1.27 -3.92
CA HIS A 154 26.35 -0.16 -3.62
C HIS A 154 26.14 -0.43 -2.12
N ASP A 155 26.84 0.30 -1.25
CA ASP A 155 26.70 0.18 0.20
C ASP A 155 25.26 0.51 0.62
N PHE A 156 24.68 1.58 0.08
CA PHE A 156 23.26 1.94 0.28
C PHE A 156 22.30 0.83 -0.20
N LEU A 157 22.57 0.19 -1.33
CA LEU A 157 21.74 -0.91 -1.82
C LEU A 157 21.82 -2.15 -0.92
N CYS A 158 22.99 -2.42 -0.32
CA CYS A 158 23.13 -3.47 0.68
C CYS A 158 22.27 -3.19 1.92
N GLU A 159 22.29 -1.96 2.45
CA GLU A 159 21.42 -1.53 3.56
C GLU A 159 19.94 -1.70 3.20
N MET A 160 19.54 -1.26 2.00
CA MET A 160 18.17 -1.41 1.50
C MET A 160 17.72 -2.88 1.44
N MET A 161 18.63 -3.81 1.04
CA MET A 161 18.31 -5.24 1.04
C MET A 161 18.06 -5.76 2.46
N GLU A 162 18.86 -5.35 3.43
CA GLU A 162 18.68 -5.73 4.84
C GLU A 162 17.35 -5.17 5.39
N GLU A 163 17.01 -3.91 5.07
CA GLU A 163 15.73 -3.30 5.50
C GLU A 163 14.50 -4.08 5.00
N VAL A 164 14.59 -4.69 3.81
CA VAL A 164 13.50 -5.52 3.27
C VAL A 164 13.67 -7.02 3.60
N GLU A 165 14.54 -7.36 4.56
CA GLU A 165 14.83 -8.73 5.02
C GLU A 165 15.28 -9.65 3.86
N LEU A 166 16.18 -9.16 3.02
CA LEU A 166 16.86 -9.88 1.96
C LEU A 166 18.39 -9.87 2.20
N GLU A 167 19.06 -10.91 1.72
CA GLU A 167 20.51 -11.01 1.79
C GLU A 167 21.17 -10.17 0.69
N LYS A 168 22.28 -9.50 1.01
CA LYS A 168 23.00 -8.65 0.07
C LYS A 168 23.52 -9.41 -1.16
N GLU A 169 23.79 -10.70 -1.03
CA GLU A 169 24.20 -11.58 -2.13
C GLU A 169 23.14 -11.66 -3.23
N GLN A 170 21.86 -11.48 -2.86
CA GLN A 170 20.74 -11.49 -3.81
C GLN A 170 20.74 -10.27 -4.75
N LEU A 171 21.53 -9.22 -4.47
CA LEU A 171 21.78 -8.13 -5.42
C LEU A 171 22.35 -8.64 -6.75
N GLN A 172 23.12 -9.72 -6.73
CA GLN A 172 23.74 -10.31 -7.91
C GLN A 172 22.84 -11.31 -8.65
N MET A 173 21.67 -11.65 -8.08
CA MET A 173 20.71 -12.58 -8.67
C MET A 173 19.82 -11.90 -9.72
N TRP A 174 19.25 -12.73 -10.59
CA TRP A 174 18.21 -12.32 -11.52
C TRP A 174 16.83 -12.50 -10.86
N PRO A 175 15.81 -11.72 -11.21
CA PRO A 175 14.47 -11.89 -10.65
C PRO A 175 13.90 -13.31 -10.79
N SER A 176 14.29 -14.05 -11.83
CA SER A 176 13.88 -15.45 -12.04
C SER A 176 14.44 -16.43 -11.02
N GLU A 177 15.53 -16.07 -10.32
CA GLU A 177 16.18 -16.91 -9.30
C GLU A 177 15.56 -16.69 -7.91
N LEU A 178 14.72 -15.67 -7.75
CA LEU A 178 14.07 -15.31 -6.51
C LEU A 178 12.69 -15.96 -6.37
N SER A 179 12.27 -16.24 -5.13
CA SER A 179 10.88 -16.62 -4.82
C SER A 179 9.89 -15.46 -5.09
N GLY A 180 8.59 -15.74 -5.12
CA GLY A 180 7.55 -14.71 -5.28
C GLY A 180 7.63 -13.62 -4.21
N GLY A 181 7.77 -14.02 -2.94
CA GLY A 181 7.90 -13.09 -1.81
C GLY A 181 9.20 -12.27 -1.88
N GLN A 182 10.32 -12.88 -2.30
CA GLN A 182 11.58 -12.16 -2.49
C GLN A 182 11.49 -11.12 -3.63
N ARG A 183 10.86 -11.48 -4.75
CA ARG A 183 10.59 -10.49 -5.83
C ARG A 183 9.74 -9.32 -5.34
N GLN A 184 8.73 -9.62 -4.51
CA GLN A 184 7.89 -8.58 -3.91
C GLN A 184 8.72 -7.64 -3.02
N ARG A 185 9.61 -8.17 -2.17
CA ARG A 185 10.54 -7.40 -1.34
C ARG A 185 11.46 -6.53 -2.17
N VAL A 186 11.98 -7.04 -3.29
CA VAL A 186 12.78 -6.24 -4.24
C VAL A 186 11.95 -5.10 -4.84
N ALA A 187 10.67 -5.32 -5.19
CA ALA A 187 9.81 -4.27 -5.71
C ALA A 187 9.51 -3.18 -4.64
N ILE A 188 9.37 -3.58 -3.37
CA ILE A 188 9.24 -2.67 -2.23
C ILE A 188 10.54 -1.88 -2.05
N ALA A 189 11.70 -2.54 -2.01
CA ALA A 189 13.00 -1.89 -1.90
C ALA A 189 13.21 -0.85 -3.00
N ARG A 190 12.86 -1.18 -4.26
CA ARG A 190 12.95 -0.25 -5.38
C ARG A 190 12.12 1.02 -5.16
N ALA A 191 10.92 0.87 -4.60
CA ALA A 191 10.06 2.01 -4.33
C ALA A 191 10.61 2.88 -3.18
N PHE A 192 11.14 2.26 -2.12
CA PHE A 192 11.71 2.97 -0.97
C PHE A 192 13.12 3.50 -1.22
N ALA A 193 13.87 2.99 -2.21
CA ALA A 193 15.21 3.48 -2.55
C ALA A 193 15.26 5.00 -2.81
N MET A 194 14.16 5.58 -3.28
CA MET A 194 14.05 7.02 -3.49
C MET A 194 13.66 7.81 -2.22
N LYS A 195 13.49 7.15 -1.07
CA LYS A 195 13.00 7.73 0.19
C LYS A 195 11.75 8.58 -0.06
N PRO A 196 10.65 7.95 -0.54
CA PRO A 196 9.44 8.68 -0.91
C PRO A 196 8.74 9.25 0.32
N LYS A 197 8.03 10.37 0.16
CA LYS A 197 7.10 10.88 1.17
C LYS A 197 5.70 10.31 1.01
N LEU A 198 5.36 9.79 -0.18
CA LEU A 198 4.11 9.11 -0.48
C LEU A 198 4.38 7.85 -1.28
N LEU A 199 3.99 6.72 -0.75
CA LEU A 199 3.95 5.46 -1.46
C LEU A 199 2.51 5.08 -1.79
N ILE A 200 2.23 4.72 -3.04
CA ILE A 200 0.98 4.11 -3.44
C ILE A 200 1.22 2.63 -3.65
N ALA A 201 0.64 1.79 -2.81
CA ALA A 201 0.76 0.34 -2.85
C ALA A 201 -0.55 -0.26 -3.38
N ASP A 202 -0.57 -0.61 -4.67
CA ASP A 202 -1.77 -1.12 -5.36
C ASP A 202 -1.79 -2.66 -5.30
N GLU A 203 -2.58 -3.20 -4.39
CA GLU A 203 -2.71 -4.64 -4.09
C GLU A 203 -1.36 -5.36 -3.91
N PRO A 204 -0.44 -4.82 -3.10
CA PRO A 204 0.96 -5.27 -3.09
C PRO A 204 1.16 -6.68 -2.52
N ILE A 205 0.16 -7.26 -1.86
CA ILE A 205 0.28 -8.55 -1.15
C ILE A 205 -0.80 -9.56 -1.54
N ALA A 206 -1.64 -9.26 -2.54
CA ALA A 206 -2.81 -10.06 -2.89
C ALA A 206 -2.48 -11.50 -3.36
N SER A 207 -1.31 -11.73 -3.95
CA SER A 207 -0.89 -13.03 -4.49
C SER A 207 -0.05 -13.88 -3.55
N LEU A 208 0.12 -13.44 -2.29
CA LEU A 208 0.98 -14.10 -1.32
C LEU A 208 0.16 -15.01 -0.38
N ASP A 209 0.79 -16.04 0.18
CA ASP A 209 0.20 -16.86 1.24
C ASP A 209 0.07 -16.07 2.55
N VAL A 210 -0.81 -16.54 3.45
CA VAL A 210 -1.18 -15.84 4.70
C VAL A 210 0.03 -15.50 5.57
N THR A 211 0.99 -16.43 5.70
CA THR A 211 2.19 -16.21 6.52
C THR A 211 3.06 -15.10 5.92
N THR A 212 3.25 -15.12 4.61
CA THR A 212 4.01 -14.08 3.89
C THR A 212 3.28 -12.74 3.92
N GLN A 213 1.95 -12.73 3.82
CA GLN A 213 1.15 -11.50 3.97
C GLN A 213 1.37 -10.85 5.33
N ALA A 214 1.36 -11.63 6.42
CA ALA A 214 1.61 -11.14 7.77
C ALA A 214 3.01 -10.49 7.91
N GLN A 215 4.03 -11.11 7.31
CA GLN A 215 5.39 -10.55 7.28
C GLN A 215 5.43 -9.23 6.48
N MET A 216 4.71 -9.16 5.35
CA MET A 216 4.65 -7.94 4.54
C MET A 216 3.97 -6.78 5.27
N VAL A 217 2.91 -7.05 6.06
CA VAL A 217 2.26 -6.03 6.90
C VAL A 217 3.28 -5.41 7.88
N LYS A 218 4.07 -6.25 8.55
CA LYS A 218 5.13 -5.78 9.48
C LYS A 218 6.20 -4.98 8.74
N LEU A 219 6.62 -5.45 7.57
CA LEU A 219 7.58 -4.76 6.74
C LEU A 219 7.08 -3.38 6.29
N PHE A 220 5.84 -3.26 5.79
CA PHE A 220 5.28 -1.97 5.40
C PHE A 220 5.20 -1.00 6.58
N ARG A 221 4.79 -1.47 7.77
CA ARG A 221 4.72 -0.62 8.97
C ARG A 221 6.13 -0.20 9.43
N HIS A 222 7.12 -1.08 9.35
CA HIS A 222 8.51 -0.76 9.67
C HIS A 222 9.05 0.31 8.72
N LEU A 223 8.99 0.08 7.40
CA LEU A 223 9.48 1.03 6.40
C LEU A 223 8.76 2.37 6.43
N GLN A 224 7.47 2.38 6.72
CA GLN A 224 6.70 3.60 6.88
C GLN A 224 7.26 4.49 8.01
N ARG A 225 7.60 3.87 9.15
CA ARG A 225 8.16 4.59 10.31
C ARG A 225 9.59 5.05 10.08
N GLU A 226 10.44 4.17 9.54
CA GLU A 226 11.86 4.50 9.29
C GLU A 226 12.05 5.61 8.26
N HIS A 227 11.13 5.72 7.29
CA HIS A 227 11.24 6.70 6.20
C HIS A 227 10.27 7.88 6.31
N ASP A 228 9.49 8.01 7.40
CA ASP A 228 8.45 9.05 7.57
C ASP A 228 7.55 9.16 6.32
N CYS A 229 7.12 8.01 5.80
CA CYS A 229 6.43 7.90 4.52
C CYS A 229 4.92 7.71 4.72
N ALA A 230 4.09 8.56 4.14
CA ALA A 230 2.67 8.27 4.04
C ALA A 230 2.41 7.18 2.99
N ILE A 231 1.46 6.28 3.27
CA ILE A 231 1.13 5.18 2.35
C ILE A 231 -0.35 5.21 2.00
N LEU A 232 -0.67 5.24 0.70
CA LEU A 232 -1.99 4.86 0.20
C LEU A 232 -1.97 3.36 -0.09
N PHE A 233 -2.59 2.58 0.79
CA PHE A 233 -2.64 1.13 0.69
C PHE A 233 -3.96 0.70 0.06
N ILE A 234 -3.91 0.26 -1.19
CA ILE A 234 -5.08 -0.22 -1.94
C ILE A 234 -5.19 -1.73 -1.78
N ALA A 235 -6.33 -2.20 -1.29
CA ALA A 235 -6.58 -3.62 -1.10
C ALA A 235 -8.05 -3.97 -1.38
N HIS A 236 -8.28 -5.25 -1.66
CA HIS A 236 -9.62 -5.83 -1.65
C HIS A 236 -9.86 -6.64 -0.37
N ASP A 237 -8.80 -7.06 0.33
CA ASP A 237 -8.85 -7.77 1.60
C ASP A 237 -8.83 -6.78 2.78
N LEU A 238 -9.94 -6.74 3.50
CA LEU A 238 -10.15 -5.88 4.66
C LEU A 238 -9.34 -6.32 5.88
N SER A 239 -9.00 -7.62 5.99
CA SER A 239 -8.25 -8.15 7.14
C SER A 239 -6.87 -7.50 7.24
N MET A 240 -6.18 -7.35 6.10
CA MET A 240 -4.88 -6.70 6.03
C MET A 240 -4.95 -5.20 6.34
N VAL A 241 -6.03 -4.56 5.87
CA VAL A 241 -6.27 -3.13 6.10
C VAL A 241 -6.48 -2.83 7.59
N ARG A 242 -7.22 -3.69 8.30
CA ARG A 242 -7.42 -3.55 9.74
C ARG A 242 -6.10 -3.58 10.52
N LEU A 243 -5.15 -4.42 10.11
CA LEU A 243 -3.83 -4.54 10.75
C LEU A 243 -2.90 -3.37 10.43
N LEU A 244 -2.95 -2.90 9.18
CA LEU A 244 -1.94 -1.99 8.67
C LEU A 244 -2.36 -0.52 8.70
N CYS A 245 -3.63 -0.21 8.37
CA CYS A 245 -4.06 1.14 8.09
C CYS A 245 -4.54 1.88 9.34
N ASP A 246 -4.27 3.17 9.40
CA ASP A 246 -4.72 4.06 10.48
C ASP A 246 -6.15 4.55 10.20
N ARG A 247 -6.42 4.93 8.95
CA ARG A 247 -7.76 5.29 8.44
C ARG A 247 -8.08 4.51 7.18
N VAL A 248 -9.35 4.37 6.89
CA VAL A 248 -9.82 3.62 5.72
C VAL A 248 -10.94 4.35 5.00
N GLY A 249 -10.88 4.32 3.67
CA GLY A 249 -11.95 4.73 2.76
C GLY A 249 -12.49 3.53 2.00
N VAL A 250 -13.81 3.38 1.97
CA VAL A 250 -14.51 2.29 1.28
C VAL A 250 -15.06 2.79 -0.04
N MET A 251 -14.62 2.18 -1.15
CA MET A 251 -15.08 2.53 -2.50
C MET A 251 -16.07 1.51 -3.06
N LYS A 252 -17.14 2.02 -3.65
CA LYS A 252 -18.12 1.23 -4.41
C LYS A 252 -18.53 1.96 -5.67
N ASP A 253 -18.54 1.28 -6.83
CA ASP A 253 -19.04 1.79 -8.12
C ASP A 253 -18.46 3.17 -8.51
N GLY A 254 -17.18 3.41 -8.17
CA GLY A 254 -16.46 4.64 -8.43
C GLY A 254 -16.65 5.74 -7.38
N LYS A 255 -17.39 5.51 -6.31
CA LYS A 255 -17.66 6.47 -5.24
C LYS A 255 -17.01 6.06 -3.93
N LEU A 256 -16.62 7.03 -3.12
CA LEU A 256 -16.25 6.81 -1.72
C LEU A 256 -17.55 6.81 -0.91
N VAL A 257 -17.90 5.66 -0.31
CA VAL A 257 -19.18 5.47 0.39
C VAL A 257 -19.05 5.57 1.90
N GLU A 258 -17.86 5.34 2.43
CA GLU A 258 -17.55 5.48 3.85
C GLU A 258 -16.08 5.82 4.04
N ILE A 259 -15.75 6.61 5.06
CA ILE A 259 -14.40 6.98 5.45
C ILE A 259 -14.33 7.22 6.97
N GLY A 260 -13.28 6.75 7.61
CA GLY A 260 -13.08 6.95 9.06
C GLY A 260 -11.79 6.32 9.57
N GLU A 261 -11.58 6.43 10.87
CA GLU A 261 -10.56 5.66 11.57
C GLU A 261 -10.85 4.17 11.38
N THR A 262 -9.81 3.38 11.20
CA THR A 262 -9.97 1.94 10.84
C THR A 262 -10.85 1.21 11.84
N GLU A 263 -10.59 1.35 13.15
CA GLU A 263 -11.39 0.69 14.19
C GLU A 263 -12.86 1.10 14.12
N GLN A 264 -13.15 2.39 13.93
CA GLN A 264 -14.51 2.89 13.86
C GLN A 264 -15.28 2.28 12.68
N VAL A 265 -14.65 2.20 11.50
CA VAL A 265 -15.28 1.64 10.30
C VAL A 265 -15.50 0.13 10.45
N PHE A 266 -14.59 -0.58 11.11
CA PHE A 266 -14.69 -2.03 11.32
C PHE A 266 -15.69 -2.41 12.40
N GLU A 267 -15.75 -1.70 13.51
CA GLU A 267 -16.64 -2.01 14.64
C GLU A 267 -18.03 -1.40 14.49
N HIS A 268 -18.11 -0.22 13.89
CA HIS A 268 -19.35 0.55 13.76
C HIS A 268 -19.58 1.03 12.33
N PRO A 269 -19.59 0.12 11.32
CA PRO A 269 -19.81 0.50 9.93
C PRO A 269 -21.16 1.15 9.73
N GLN A 270 -21.19 2.30 9.07
CA GLN A 270 -22.42 3.06 8.83
C GLN A 270 -23.09 2.65 7.52
N HIS A 271 -22.28 2.49 6.46
CA HIS A 271 -22.82 2.19 5.14
C HIS A 271 -23.13 0.69 4.98
N LEU A 272 -24.29 0.37 4.39
CA LEU A 272 -24.74 -1.02 4.19
C LEU A 272 -23.75 -1.88 3.40
N TYR A 273 -23.05 -1.29 2.44
CA TYR A 273 -22.05 -1.99 1.67
C TYR A 273 -20.82 -2.37 2.51
N THR A 274 -20.39 -1.47 3.39
CA THR A 274 -19.27 -1.75 4.33
C THR A 274 -19.63 -2.92 5.24
N LYS A 275 -20.85 -2.95 5.77
CA LYS A 275 -21.35 -4.07 6.60
C LYS A 275 -21.23 -5.40 5.85
N LYS A 276 -21.72 -5.44 4.60
CA LYS A 276 -21.63 -6.65 3.75
C LYS A 276 -20.21 -7.07 3.44
N LEU A 277 -19.29 -6.11 3.21
CA LEU A 277 -17.87 -6.42 3.00
C LEU A 277 -17.22 -7.02 4.24
N LEU A 278 -17.56 -6.51 5.42
CA LEU A 278 -17.04 -7.01 6.70
C LEU A 278 -17.60 -8.40 7.04
N GLU A 279 -18.89 -8.65 6.78
CA GLU A 279 -19.53 -9.96 6.94
C GLU A 279 -18.91 -11.04 6.03
N ALA A 280 -18.33 -10.64 4.89
CA ALA A 280 -17.68 -11.56 3.97
C ALA A 280 -16.25 -11.95 4.37
N ILE A 281 -15.68 -11.35 5.42
CA ILE A 281 -14.36 -11.73 5.95
C ILE A 281 -14.48 -13.13 6.56
N PRO A 282 -13.73 -14.14 6.06
CA PRO A 282 -13.76 -15.46 6.66
C PRO A 282 -13.18 -15.41 8.07
N ILE A 283 -14.02 -15.70 9.07
CA ILE A 283 -13.57 -15.91 10.45
C ILE A 283 -13.06 -17.35 10.49
N PRO A 284 -11.79 -17.62 10.85
CA PRO A 284 -11.32 -18.97 10.99
C PRO A 284 -12.13 -19.67 12.11
N GLU A 285 -12.91 -20.69 11.76
CA GLU A 285 -13.57 -21.53 12.75
C GLU A 285 -12.47 -22.32 13.50
N ILE A 286 -12.29 -22.04 14.78
CA ILE A 286 -11.58 -22.95 15.67
C ILE A 286 -12.55 -24.11 15.89
N SER A 287 -12.37 -25.23 15.19
CA SER A 287 -13.05 -26.46 15.52
C SER A 287 -12.77 -26.76 16.99
N GLY A 288 -13.83 -26.67 17.80
CA GLY A 288 -13.77 -26.84 19.25
C GLY A 288 -13.44 -28.28 19.63
N GLU A 289 -12.16 -28.55 19.89
CA GLU A 289 -11.66 -29.72 20.60
C GLU A 289 -10.55 -29.28 21.56
N GLU A 290 -10.86 -28.50 22.58
CA GLU A 290 -10.03 -28.34 23.79
C GLU A 290 -10.83 -27.69 24.94
N GLN A 291 -12.05 -28.23 25.22
CA GLN A 291 -12.78 -27.91 26.47
C GLN A 291 -13.10 -29.15 27.31
N SER A 292 -12.30 -30.22 27.28
CA SER A 292 -12.62 -31.43 28.04
C SER A 292 -11.48 -32.03 28.87
N ASP A 293 -10.36 -31.36 29.14
CA ASP A 293 -9.28 -31.95 29.94
C ASP A 293 -8.96 -31.25 31.28
N GLU A 294 -9.79 -30.33 31.78
CA GLU A 294 -9.56 -29.72 33.12
C GLU A 294 -10.58 -30.13 34.20
N GLU A 295 -11.51 -31.07 33.96
CA GLU A 295 -12.45 -31.52 34.99
C GLU A 295 -12.24 -32.97 35.51
N THR A 296 -11.07 -33.56 35.27
CA THR A 296 -10.82 -34.92 35.85
C THR A 296 -9.50 -34.99 36.60
N MET A 297 -9.30 -34.14 37.59
CA MET A 297 -8.36 -34.33 38.70
C MET A 297 -8.79 -33.46 39.88
N ALA A 298 -9.82 -33.91 40.59
CA ALA A 298 -10.12 -33.56 41.97
C ALA A 298 -10.41 -34.85 42.75
#